data_3e5a53fc920fa555e931be2dbf273a25
#
_entry.id   3e5a53fc920fa555e931be2dbf273a25
#
_cell.length_a   1.000
_cell.length_b   1.000
_cell.length_c   1.000
_cell.angle_alpha   90.00
_cell.angle_beta   90.00
_cell.angle_gamma   90.00
#
_symmetry.space_group_name_H-M   'P 1'
#
loop_
_entity.id
_entity.type
_entity.pdbx_description
1 polymer ?
#
loop_
_entity_poly.entity_id
_entity_poly.type
_entity_poly.pdbx_seq_one_letter_code
_entity_poly.pdbx_strand_id
1 'polypeptide(L)'
;MLMLPKQLAEHELQALLALDHHEPRSVLGFHSEITETGVTWLIRVWEPDAVSCLLRWPEEFGLPDLKLEQEHPASLFVGTCEGKTASVPYTLHFKYADGQEHSRLDPYYFQLSISSYDQYLFGQGKHRFLHEKLGAHVEQREGIAGVHFAVWAPNARRVSVVGDFNGWDGRRHLLHALGDSGIWELFVPGAQSGQCYKFELLTQSYQLLLKSDPFAFATEVRPSTASRIQEFSGFTWEDEGWLEKREQTDWLSQPLNIYEVHLGSWKRVPEEENRFLNYRELAEDLIPYVKRMGYTHLELLPIAEHPFDGSWGYQVTGYFAPTSRFGPPEDLMYFINRCHREGLGVIIDWVPGHFPKDAHGLAQFDGTTLYEHEDPRKGEHKEWGTLIFNYGRHEVRNFLISNALFWFEKYHIDGIRVDAVASMLYLCLLYTSPSPRDRQKSRMPASA
;
A
#
# COMPACT_ATOMS: atom_id res chain seq x y z
N MET A 1 6.67 -40.24 17.77
CA MET A 1 6.44 -39.21 18.80
C MET A 1 7.54 -38.19 18.66
N LEU A 2 7.31 -37.18 17.83
CA LEU A 2 8.20 -36.03 17.71
C LEU A 2 7.72 -35.02 18.76
N MET A 3 8.44 -34.92 19.88
CA MET A 3 8.25 -33.75 20.75
C MET A 3 8.62 -32.53 19.95
N LEU A 4 7.77 -31.49 19.97
CA LEU A 4 8.19 -30.18 19.50
C LEU A 4 9.51 -29.86 20.22
N PRO A 5 10.61 -29.60 19.49
CA PRO A 5 11.85 -29.28 20.14
C PRO A 5 11.62 -28.01 20.93
N LYS A 6 11.75 -28.08 22.27
CA LYS A 6 11.66 -26.91 23.13
C LYS A 6 12.69 -25.85 22.69
N GLN A 7 13.76 -26.29 22.05
CA GLN A 7 14.82 -25.45 21.49
C GLN A 7 14.62 -25.28 19.99
N LEU A 8 14.68 -24.05 19.50
CA LEU A 8 14.61 -23.72 18.07
C LEU A 8 15.81 -24.32 17.33
N ALA A 9 15.61 -24.80 16.11
CA ALA A 9 16.68 -25.27 15.27
C ALA A 9 17.69 -24.14 14.99
N GLU A 10 19.00 -24.45 15.03
CA GLU A 10 20.05 -23.44 14.94
C GLU A 10 19.93 -22.55 13.67
N HIS A 11 19.58 -23.13 12.52
CA HIS A 11 19.42 -22.35 11.28
C HIS A 11 18.23 -21.38 11.33
N GLU A 12 17.13 -21.76 12.00
CA GLU A 12 15.96 -20.88 12.18
C GLU A 12 16.30 -19.73 13.15
N LEU A 13 17.00 -20.07 14.27
CA LEU A 13 17.48 -19.07 15.20
C LEU A 13 18.41 -18.06 14.53
N GLN A 14 19.37 -18.54 13.75
CA GLN A 14 20.29 -17.66 13.03
C GLN A 14 19.58 -16.80 12.00
N ALA A 15 18.61 -17.34 11.25
CA ALA A 15 17.81 -16.59 10.30
C ALA A 15 16.99 -15.47 10.99
N LEU A 16 16.38 -15.79 12.13
CA LEU A 16 15.60 -14.82 12.92
C LEU A 16 16.50 -13.69 13.45
N LEU A 17 17.65 -14.04 14.07
CA LEU A 17 18.60 -13.07 14.64
C LEU A 17 19.31 -12.22 13.58
N ALA A 18 19.54 -12.79 12.41
CA ALA A 18 20.10 -12.06 11.25
C ALA A 18 19.07 -11.18 10.56
N LEU A 19 17.79 -11.19 11.00
CA LEU A 19 16.70 -10.51 10.31
C LEU A 19 16.57 -10.98 8.85
N ASP A 20 16.62 -12.30 8.64
CA ASP A 20 16.63 -12.94 7.32
C ASP A 20 15.64 -14.12 7.27
N HIS A 21 14.59 -14.07 8.06
CA HIS A 21 13.58 -15.12 8.16
C HIS A 21 12.38 -14.81 7.28
N HIS A 22 12.08 -15.70 6.31
CA HIS A 22 10.97 -15.50 5.36
C HIS A 22 9.59 -15.79 5.96
N GLU A 23 9.53 -16.75 6.88
CA GLU A 23 8.29 -17.25 7.46
C GLU A 23 8.31 -17.14 8.99
N PRO A 24 8.42 -15.91 9.56
CA PRO A 24 8.59 -15.74 11.01
C PRO A 24 7.46 -16.40 11.82
N ARG A 25 6.25 -16.50 11.26
CA ARG A 25 5.11 -17.17 11.89
C ARG A 25 5.30 -18.68 12.00
N SER A 26 6.22 -19.30 11.27
CA SER A 26 6.54 -20.74 11.42
C SER A 26 7.26 -21.03 12.74
N VAL A 27 7.90 -20.02 13.33
CA VAL A 27 8.67 -20.14 14.58
C VAL A 27 8.14 -19.29 15.72
N LEU A 28 7.55 -18.10 15.42
CA LEU A 28 6.97 -17.18 16.40
C LEU A 28 5.46 -17.42 16.56
N GLY A 29 4.92 -17.03 17.73
CA GLY A 29 3.53 -17.28 18.10
C GLY A 29 3.30 -18.66 18.70
N PHE A 30 2.05 -19.11 18.73
CA PHE A 30 1.66 -20.41 19.26
C PHE A 30 1.75 -21.53 18.22
N HIS A 31 2.37 -22.65 18.63
CA HIS A 31 2.45 -23.90 17.88
C HIS A 31 1.92 -25.04 18.72
N SER A 32 1.02 -25.86 18.14
CA SER A 32 0.40 -26.98 18.84
C SER A 32 1.02 -28.32 18.46
N GLU A 33 1.14 -29.21 19.45
CA GLU A 33 1.44 -30.61 19.23
C GLU A 33 0.36 -31.48 19.88
N ILE A 34 -0.18 -32.45 19.15
CA ILE A 34 -1.11 -33.46 19.70
C ILE A 34 -0.27 -34.57 20.27
N THR A 35 -0.37 -34.76 21.60
CA THR A 35 0.30 -35.82 22.35
C THR A 35 -0.72 -36.89 22.78
N GLU A 36 -0.26 -38.02 23.29
CA GLU A 36 -1.14 -39.07 23.84
C GLU A 36 -1.94 -38.59 25.07
N THR A 37 -1.45 -37.56 25.75
CA THR A 37 -2.07 -36.98 26.96
C THR A 37 -2.92 -35.74 26.67
N GLY A 38 -2.93 -35.24 25.42
CA GLY A 38 -3.67 -34.03 25.03
C GLY A 38 -2.93 -33.16 24.03
N VAL A 39 -3.29 -31.88 24.02
CA VAL A 39 -2.63 -30.88 23.19
C VAL A 39 -1.66 -30.09 24.07
N THR A 40 -0.38 -30.09 23.67
CA THR A 40 0.65 -29.22 24.27
C THR A 40 0.88 -28.05 23.33
N TRP A 41 0.96 -26.86 23.88
CA TRP A 41 1.23 -25.62 23.13
C TRP A 41 2.60 -25.11 23.49
N LEU A 42 3.36 -24.77 22.46
CA LEU A 42 4.63 -24.05 22.54
C LEU A 42 4.41 -22.64 22.03
N ILE A 43 4.81 -21.63 22.80
CA ILE A 43 4.87 -20.25 22.35
C ILE A 43 6.31 -19.77 22.26
N ARG A 44 6.65 -19.09 21.16
CA ARG A 44 7.90 -18.32 21.04
C ARG A 44 7.60 -16.86 20.75
N VAL A 45 8.31 -16.00 21.45
CA VAL A 45 8.18 -14.55 21.32
C VAL A 45 9.57 -13.95 21.19
N TRP A 46 9.76 -13.15 20.18
CA TRP A 46 10.95 -12.35 20.02
C TRP A 46 10.61 -10.87 20.20
N GLU A 47 11.20 -10.25 21.22
CA GLU A 47 11.09 -8.82 21.47
C GLU A 47 12.48 -8.27 21.73
N PRO A 48 13.09 -7.56 20.72
CA PRO A 48 14.44 -7.03 20.86
C PRO A 48 14.63 -6.19 22.13
N ASP A 49 15.75 -6.41 22.79
CA ASP A 49 16.19 -5.67 23.99
C ASP A 49 15.36 -5.92 25.26
N ALA A 50 14.30 -6.72 25.23
CA ALA A 50 13.56 -7.11 26.43
C ALA A 50 14.37 -8.10 27.30
N VAL A 51 14.25 -7.96 28.61
CA VAL A 51 14.92 -8.86 29.60
C VAL A 51 13.97 -9.87 30.21
N SER A 52 12.65 -9.67 30.10
CA SER A 52 11.65 -10.65 30.49
C SER A 52 10.36 -10.49 29.68
N CYS A 53 9.63 -11.59 29.54
CA CYS A 53 8.33 -11.64 28.91
C CYS A 53 7.33 -12.41 29.76
N LEU A 54 6.14 -11.82 29.98
CA LEU A 54 5.01 -12.45 30.67
C LEU A 54 3.82 -12.46 29.70
N LEU A 55 3.25 -13.62 29.45
CA LEU A 55 2.02 -13.76 28.69
C LEU A 55 0.82 -13.75 29.64
N ARG A 56 -0.19 -12.97 29.32
CA ARG A 56 -1.44 -12.84 30.07
C ARG A 56 -2.64 -13.04 29.15
N TRP A 57 -3.55 -13.90 29.57
CA TRP A 57 -4.86 -14.06 28.95
C TRP A 57 -5.88 -13.09 29.53
N PRO A 58 -6.97 -12.78 28.81
CA PRO A 58 -8.10 -12.04 29.40
C PRO A 58 -8.64 -12.73 30.64
N GLU A 59 -9.00 -11.97 31.68
CA GLU A 59 -9.43 -12.48 32.98
C GLU A 59 -10.64 -13.44 32.91
N GLU A 60 -11.50 -13.25 31.93
CA GLU A 60 -12.71 -14.07 31.69
C GLU A 60 -12.41 -15.55 31.43
N PHE A 61 -11.20 -15.89 30.99
CA PHE A 61 -10.77 -17.26 30.74
C PHE A 61 -10.20 -17.95 31.98
N GLY A 62 -9.91 -17.19 33.05
CA GLY A 62 -9.42 -17.74 34.34
C GLY A 62 -8.10 -18.51 34.22
N LEU A 63 -7.30 -18.22 33.20
CA LEU A 63 -6.01 -18.88 32.96
C LEU A 63 -4.89 -18.14 33.72
N PRO A 64 -3.92 -18.89 34.31
CA PRO A 64 -2.81 -18.26 35.00
C PRO A 64 -1.84 -17.61 34.04
N ASP A 65 -1.27 -16.48 34.44
CA ASP A 65 -0.19 -15.82 33.68
C ASP A 65 0.96 -16.81 33.41
N LEU A 66 1.50 -16.78 32.20
CA LEU A 66 2.62 -17.64 31.80
C LEU A 66 3.89 -16.79 31.67
N LYS A 67 4.85 -17.01 32.59
CA LYS A 67 6.18 -16.43 32.46
C LYS A 67 6.97 -17.22 31.43
N LEU A 68 7.41 -16.54 30.38
CA LEU A 68 8.25 -17.16 29.37
C LEU A 68 9.71 -17.17 29.81
N GLU A 69 10.39 -18.29 29.55
CA GLU A 69 11.82 -18.43 29.77
C GLU A 69 12.63 -17.83 28.62
N GLN A 70 13.73 -17.19 28.93
CA GLN A 70 14.63 -16.67 27.89
C GLN A 70 15.40 -17.84 27.24
N GLU A 71 15.06 -18.16 26.00
CA GLU A 71 15.70 -19.22 25.22
C GLU A 71 17.07 -18.79 24.66
N HIS A 72 17.19 -17.49 24.31
CA HIS A 72 18.42 -16.91 23.76
C HIS A 72 18.65 -15.50 24.30
N PRO A 73 19.92 -15.10 24.58
CA PRO A 73 20.26 -13.76 25.09
C PRO A 73 19.81 -12.59 24.19
N ALA A 74 19.56 -12.82 22.90
CA ALA A 74 18.99 -11.83 21.98
C ALA A 74 17.46 -11.63 22.16
N SER A 75 16.95 -11.87 23.37
CA SER A 75 15.56 -11.62 23.76
C SER A 75 14.52 -12.50 23.01
N LEU A 76 14.89 -13.73 22.73
CA LEU A 76 13.97 -14.79 22.34
C LEU A 76 13.46 -15.51 23.60
N PHE A 77 12.14 -15.59 23.75
CA PHE A 77 11.47 -16.18 24.91
C PHE A 77 10.63 -17.38 24.47
N VAL A 78 10.55 -18.40 25.31
CA VAL A 78 9.79 -19.62 25.07
C VAL A 78 8.97 -19.99 26.29
N GLY A 79 7.79 -20.54 26.06
CA GLY A 79 6.92 -21.12 27.12
C GLY A 79 6.10 -22.27 26.59
N THR A 80 5.65 -23.13 27.51
CA THR A 80 4.76 -24.25 27.19
C THR A 80 3.54 -24.21 28.09
N CYS A 81 2.38 -24.54 27.52
CA CYS A 81 1.15 -24.73 28.32
C CYS A 81 0.34 -25.92 27.77
N GLU A 82 -0.49 -26.51 28.62
CA GLU A 82 -1.36 -27.62 28.27
C GLU A 82 -2.81 -27.15 28.16
N GLY A 83 -3.62 -27.84 27.35
CA GLY A 83 -5.05 -27.59 27.26
C GLY A 83 -5.48 -26.69 26.07
N LYS A 84 -6.70 -26.14 26.12
CA LYS A 84 -7.35 -25.39 25.02
C LYS A 84 -6.97 -23.91 24.98
N THR A 85 -5.79 -23.52 25.42
CA THR A 85 -5.42 -22.13 25.69
C THR A 85 -5.05 -21.30 24.49
N ALA A 86 -4.73 -21.90 23.34
CA ALA A 86 -4.13 -21.19 22.20
C ALA A 86 -5.13 -20.59 21.21
N SER A 87 -6.41 -20.75 21.41
CA SER A 87 -7.46 -20.13 20.55
C SER A 87 -8.01 -18.82 21.12
N VAL A 88 -7.29 -18.23 22.07
CA VAL A 88 -7.71 -17.00 22.76
C VAL A 88 -6.64 -15.95 22.59
N PRO A 89 -6.97 -14.73 22.15
CA PRO A 89 -6.03 -13.63 22.11
C PRO A 89 -5.39 -13.38 23.48
N TYR A 90 -4.11 -13.07 23.48
CA TYR A 90 -3.33 -12.84 24.71
C TYR A 90 -2.48 -11.58 24.57
N THR A 91 -2.11 -11.01 25.71
CA THR A 91 -1.21 -9.85 25.80
C THR A 91 0.16 -10.29 26.26
N LEU A 92 1.18 -9.78 25.60
CA LEU A 92 2.58 -9.94 25.98
C LEU A 92 3.02 -8.69 26.76
N HIS A 93 3.59 -8.92 27.96
CA HIS A 93 4.13 -7.88 28.84
C HIS A 93 5.64 -8.02 28.90
N PHE A 94 6.35 -7.00 28.45
CA PHE A 94 7.80 -6.97 28.39
C PHE A 94 8.36 -6.02 29.44
N LYS A 95 9.53 -6.39 30.01
CA LYS A 95 10.37 -5.48 30.79
C LYS A 95 11.72 -5.32 30.09
N TYR A 96 12.25 -4.11 30.13
CA TYR A 96 13.54 -3.77 29.56
C TYR A 96 14.57 -3.47 30.67
N ALA A 97 15.87 -3.47 30.31
CA ALA A 97 16.94 -3.29 31.26
C ALA A 97 16.94 -1.90 31.94
N ASP A 98 16.38 -0.89 31.30
CA ASP A 98 16.20 0.47 31.84
C ASP A 98 15.00 0.61 32.79
N GLY A 99 14.27 -0.48 33.01
CA GLY A 99 13.06 -0.53 33.86
C GLY A 99 11.78 -0.14 33.15
N GLN A 100 11.80 0.20 31.87
CA GLN A 100 10.59 0.42 31.08
C GLN A 100 9.80 -0.88 30.93
N GLU A 101 8.47 -0.74 30.89
CA GLU A 101 7.54 -1.84 30.62
C GLU A 101 6.70 -1.48 29.39
N HIS A 102 6.47 -2.47 28.53
CA HIS A 102 5.60 -2.34 27.37
C HIS A 102 4.70 -3.56 27.25
N SER A 103 3.48 -3.34 26.74
CA SER A 103 2.51 -4.42 26.53
C SER A 103 1.91 -4.33 25.15
N ARG A 104 1.80 -5.47 24.46
CA ARG A 104 1.16 -5.57 23.14
C ARG A 104 0.50 -6.93 22.95
N LEU A 105 -0.46 -6.99 22.04
CA LEU A 105 -0.95 -8.26 21.50
C LEU A 105 0.12 -8.86 20.57
N ASP A 106 0.13 -10.18 20.45
CA ASP A 106 1.07 -10.85 19.54
C ASP A 106 0.55 -10.80 18.09
N PRO A 107 1.26 -10.15 17.13
CA PRO A 107 0.83 -10.14 15.74
C PRO A 107 0.85 -11.54 15.09
N TYR A 108 1.70 -12.46 15.60
CA TYR A 108 1.80 -13.84 15.07
C TYR A 108 0.70 -14.79 15.57
N TYR A 109 -0.15 -14.33 16.48
CA TYR A 109 -1.38 -15.03 16.86
C TYR A 109 -2.39 -15.10 15.70
N PHE A 110 -2.53 -14.03 14.95
CA PHE A 110 -3.55 -13.88 13.91
C PHE A 110 -3.23 -14.68 12.64
N GLN A 111 -4.28 -15.27 12.05
CA GLN A 111 -4.13 -16.04 10.80
C GLN A 111 -3.84 -15.11 9.61
N LEU A 112 -3.15 -15.66 8.61
CA LEU A 112 -2.96 -15.02 7.32
C LEU A 112 -4.31 -14.90 6.59
N SER A 113 -4.52 -13.85 5.80
CA SER A 113 -5.82 -13.54 5.19
C SER A 113 -5.83 -13.65 3.66
N ILE A 114 -4.69 -13.48 3.02
CA ILE A 114 -4.60 -13.61 1.56
C ILE A 114 -4.68 -15.09 1.19
N SER A 115 -5.79 -15.47 0.57
CA SER A 115 -6.08 -16.86 0.25
C SER A 115 -5.19 -17.40 -0.88
N SER A 116 -5.09 -18.72 -1.00
CA SER A 116 -4.44 -19.37 -2.16
C SER A 116 -5.11 -19.02 -3.48
N TYR A 117 -6.41 -18.70 -3.47
CA TYR A 117 -7.14 -18.23 -4.64
C TYR A 117 -6.73 -16.80 -5.03
N ASP A 118 -6.56 -15.89 -4.07
CA ASP A 118 -6.04 -14.54 -4.33
C ASP A 118 -4.63 -14.61 -4.95
N GLN A 119 -3.75 -15.47 -4.38
CA GLN A 119 -2.40 -15.70 -4.90
C GLN A 119 -2.43 -16.26 -6.34
N TYR A 120 -3.31 -17.22 -6.61
CA TYR A 120 -3.51 -17.76 -7.95
C TYR A 120 -3.97 -16.69 -8.94
N LEU A 121 -4.99 -15.90 -8.61
CA LEU A 121 -5.46 -14.81 -9.47
C LEU A 121 -4.37 -13.77 -9.72
N PHE A 122 -3.58 -13.46 -8.69
CA PHE A 122 -2.46 -12.53 -8.79
C PHE A 122 -1.40 -13.02 -9.79
N GLY A 123 -0.92 -14.26 -9.63
CA GLY A 123 0.05 -14.88 -10.54
C GLY A 123 -0.47 -15.06 -11.98
N GLN A 124 -1.81 -15.11 -12.17
CA GLN A 124 -2.43 -15.15 -13.50
C GLN A 124 -2.66 -13.76 -14.14
N GLY A 125 -2.39 -12.68 -13.44
CA GLY A 125 -2.69 -11.33 -13.91
C GLY A 125 -4.19 -11.02 -13.96
N LYS A 126 -5.00 -11.65 -13.10
CA LYS A 126 -6.48 -11.57 -13.12
C LYS A 126 -7.09 -11.02 -11.85
N HIS A 127 -6.28 -10.62 -10.87
CA HIS A 127 -6.76 -10.08 -9.61
C HIS A 127 -7.09 -8.60 -9.74
N ARG A 128 -8.28 -8.27 -10.26
CA ARG A 128 -8.68 -6.88 -10.57
C ARG A 128 -8.79 -5.99 -9.34
N PHE A 129 -9.17 -6.54 -8.19
CA PHE A 129 -9.35 -5.83 -6.92
C PHE A 129 -8.16 -6.03 -5.98
N LEU A 130 -6.95 -5.97 -6.51
CA LEU A 130 -5.74 -6.19 -5.74
C LEU A 130 -5.55 -5.14 -4.63
N HIS A 131 -6.07 -3.91 -4.84
CA HIS A 131 -6.10 -2.85 -3.84
C HIS A 131 -6.95 -3.17 -2.59
N GLU A 132 -7.76 -4.22 -2.60
CA GLU A 132 -8.47 -4.72 -1.43
C GLU A 132 -7.67 -5.76 -0.63
N LYS A 133 -6.51 -6.16 -1.13
CA LYS A 133 -5.64 -7.19 -0.54
C LYS A 133 -4.26 -6.67 -0.16
N LEU A 134 -3.62 -5.92 -1.06
CA LEU A 134 -2.32 -5.31 -0.80
C LEU A 134 -2.50 -3.88 -0.29
N GLY A 135 -1.52 -3.41 0.49
CA GLY A 135 -1.59 -2.13 1.17
C GLY A 135 -1.79 -2.27 2.68
N ALA A 136 -2.37 -1.25 3.29
CA ALA A 136 -2.70 -1.19 4.71
C ALA A 136 -4.22 -1.07 4.90
N HIS A 137 -4.84 -2.10 5.47
CA HIS A 137 -6.29 -2.19 5.66
C HIS A 137 -6.67 -2.21 7.13
N VAL A 138 -7.42 -1.21 7.56
CA VAL A 138 -8.00 -1.17 8.91
C VAL A 138 -9.10 -2.21 8.97
N GLU A 139 -8.98 -3.14 9.89
CA GLU A 139 -9.96 -4.24 10.05
C GLU A 139 -10.04 -4.75 11.50
N GLN A 140 -11.03 -5.57 11.77
CA GLN A 140 -11.14 -6.30 13.03
C GLN A 140 -10.96 -7.79 12.78
N ARG A 141 -10.07 -8.42 13.58
CA ARG A 141 -9.88 -9.87 13.60
C ARG A 141 -10.14 -10.39 15.00
N GLU A 142 -11.06 -11.34 15.11
CA GLU A 142 -11.46 -11.92 16.42
C GLU A 142 -11.85 -10.85 17.46
N GLY A 143 -12.52 -9.77 17.01
CA GLY A 143 -12.93 -8.66 17.86
C GLY A 143 -11.83 -7.64 18.19
N ILE A 144 -10.61 -7.83 17.69
CA ILE A 144 -9.46 -6.95 17.91
C ILE A 144 -9.24 -6.07 16.70
N ALA A 145 -9.28 -4.76 16.94
CA ALA A 145 -8.98 -3.75 15.91
C ALA A 145 -7.47 -3.72 15.63
N GLY A 146 -7.12 -3.54 14.36
CA GLY A 146 -5.75 -3.44 13.90
C GLY A 146 -5.67 -3.14 12.42
N VAL A 147 -4.50 -3.35 11.86
CA VAL A 147 -4.23 -3.10 10.43
C VAL A 147 -3.55 -4.32 9.81
N HIS A 148 -4.12 -4.79 8.73
CA HIS A 148 -3.49 -5.77 7.86
C HIS A 148 -2.57 -5.04 6.87
N PHE A 149 -1.31 -5.42 6.85
CA PHE A 149 -0.31 -4.93 5.91
C PHE A 149 0.07 -6.03 4.94
N ALA A 150 0.06 -5.73 3.66
CA ALA A 150 0.53 -6.67 2.65
C ALA A 150 1.23 -5.96 1.48
N VAL A 151 2.32 -6.56 0.98
CA VAL A 151 3.14 -6.00 -0.10
C VAL A 151 3.71 -7.10 -0.99
N TRP A 152 3.90 -6.80 -2.27
CA TRP A 152 4.57 -7.67 -3.23
C TRP A 152 6.05 -7.31 -3.35
N ALA A 153 6.91 -8.24 -2.93
CA ALA A 153 8.38 -8.09 -2.95
C ALA A 153 9.06 -9.48 -3.09
N PRO A 154 8.94 -10.14 -4.26
CA PRO A 154 9.36 -11.54 -4.45
C PRO A 154 10.86 -11.77 -4.31
N ASN A 155 11.68 -10.74 -4.47
CA ASN A 155 13.13 -10.85 -4.38
C ASN A 155 13.69 -10.30 -3.05
N ALA A 156 12.83 -9.88 -2.13
CA ALA A 156 13.26 -9.52 -0.79
C ALA A 156 13.65 -10.76 0.01
N ARG A 157 14.70 -10.67 0.81
CA ARG A 157 15.06 -11.70 1.80
C ARG A 157 14.17 -11.61 3.04
N ARG A 158 13.75 -10.39 3.40
CA ARG A 158 12.86 -10.08 4.50
C ARG A 158 12.09 -8.80 4.19
N VAL A 159 10.86 -8.76 4.67
CA VAL A 159 10.06 -7.54 4.71
C VAL A 159 9.57 -7.32 6.15
N SER A 160 9.71 -6.09 6.64
CA SER A 160 9.10 -5.65 7.89
C SER A 160 8.22 -4.43 7.62
N VAL A 161 7.17 -4.24 8.41
CA VAL A 161 6.45 -2.98 8.46
C VAL A 161 6.97 -2.14 9.63
N VAL A 162 7.35 -0.90 9.34
CA VAL A 162 7.84 0.08 10.32
C VAL A 162 6.95 1.29 10.32
N GLY A 163 6.72 1.87 11.49
CA GLY A 163 5.83 3.03 11.61
C GLY A 163 5.67 3.52 13.04
N ASP A 164 4.74 4.45 13.23
CA ASP A 164 4.47 5.08 14.53
C ASP A 164 4.06 4.05 15.60
N PHE A 165 3.43 2.95 15.19
CA PHE A 165 2.95 1.88 16.07
C PHE A 165 4.08 1.00 16.64
N ASN A 166 5.30 1.05 16.12
CA ASN A 166 6.43 0.24 16.60
C ASN A 166 7.75 1.00 16.76
N GLY A 167 7.68 2.36 16.76
CA GLY A 167 8.86 3.21 16.88
C GLY A 167 9.81 3.10 15.70
N TRP A 168 9.32 2.72 14.52
CA TRP A 168 10.09 2.54 13.28
C TRP A 168 11.19 1.47 13.36
N ASP A 169 11.01 0.47 14.25
CA ASP A 169 11.94 -0.63 14.45
C ASP A 169 11.54 -1.86 13.60
N GLY A 170 12.31 -2.13 12.55
CA GLY A 170 12.07 -3.25 11.62
C GLY A 170 12.29 -4.65 12.21
N ARG A 171 12.78 -4.75 13.46
CA ARG A 171 12.93 -6.02 14.17
C ARG A 171 11.62 -6.56 14.76
N ARG A 172 10.59 -5.69 14.90
CA ARG A 172 9.37 -6.01 15.69
C ARG A 172 8.21 -6.60 14.90
N HIS A 173 8.07 -6.22 13.65
CA HIS A 173 6.93 -6.62 12.81
C HIS A 173 7.42 -7.18 11.47
N LEU A 174 7.99 -8.38 11.51
CA LEU A 174 8.41 -9.09 10.31
C LEU A 174 7.16 -9.69 9.63
N LEU A 175 7.00 -9.41 8.35
CA LEU A 175 5.94 -9.99 7.53
C LEU A 175 6.26 -11.44 7.18
N HIS A 176 5.22 -12.23 6.94
CA HIS A 176 5.30 -13.61 6.51
C HIS A 176 5.15 -13.72 5.00
N ALA A 177 6.08 -14.40 4.34
CA ALA A 177 6.04 -14.67 2.91
C ALA A 177 4.99 -15.74 2.59
N LEU A 178 4.18 -15.50 1.55
CA LEU A 178 3.13 -16.42 1.10
C LEU A 178 3.64 -17.34 -0.01
N GLY A 179 4.49 -18.29 0.35
CA GLY A 179 5.09 -19.24 -0.58
C GLY A 179 5.76 -18.55 -1.77
N ASP A 180 5.50 -19.06 -2.99
CA ASP A 180 6.12 -18.55 -4.23
C ASP A 180 5.41 -17.33 -4.83
N SER A 181 4.36 -16.80 -4.19
CA SER A 181 3.62 -15.63 -4.71
C SER A 181 4.42 -14.34 -4.68
N GLY A 182 5.43 -14.28 -3.82
CA GLY A 182 6.20 -13.07 -3.53
C GLY A 182 5.43 -12.02 -2.73
N ILE A 183 4.23 -12.34 -2.24
CA ILE A 183 3.45 -11.48 -1.36
C ILE A 183 3.88 -11.75 0.09
N TRP A 184 3.96 -10.69 0.87
CA TRP A 184 4.25 -10.70 2.30
C TRP A 184 3.11 -10.05 3.04
N GLU A 185 2.66 -10.63 4.14
CA GLU A 185 1.58 -10.06 4.96
C GLU A 185 1.80 -10.21 6.46
N LEU A 186 1.18 -9.29 7.23
CA LEU A 186 1.08 -9.35 8.68
C LEU A 186 -0.13 -8.51 9.14
N PHE A 187 -0.89 -9.02 10.11
CA PHE A 187 -1.84 -8.21 10.86
C PHE A 187 -1.17 -7.63 12.11
N VAL A 188 -1.23 -6.30 12.26
CA VAL A 188 -0.66 -5.59 13.42
C VAL A 188 -1.80 -5.10 14.31
N PRO A 189 -2.08 -5.81 15.42
CA PRO A 189 -3.13 -5.42 16.35
C PRO A 189 -2.79 -4.07 17.01
N GLY A 190 -3.80 -3.20 17.16
CA GLY A 190 -3.66 -1.89 17.79
C GLY A 190 -3.08 -0.79 16.89
N ALA A 191 -2.61 -1.10 15.68
CA ALA A 191 -2.30 -0.09 14.68
C ALA A 191 -3.60 0.61 14.24
N GLN A 192 -3.54 1.91 13.91
CA GLN A 192 -4.72 2.74 13.71
C GLN A 192 -4.61 3.63 12.47
N SER A 193 -5.76 4.03 11.93
CA SER A 193 -5.85 5.04 10.89
C SER A 193 -5.12 6.34 11.29
N GLY A 194 -4.46 6.97 10.32
CA GLY A 194 -3.69 8.20 10.51
C GLY A 194 -2.22 8.00 10.87
N GLN A 195 -1.82 6.83 11.37
CA GLN A 195 -0.41 6.53 11.64
C GLN A 195 0.41 6.42 10.35
N CYS A 196 1.67 6.85 10.43
CA CYS A 196 2.63 6.76 9.33
C CYS A 196 3.35 5.41 9.35
N TYR A 197 3.65 4.90 8.14
CA TYR A 197 4.39 3.63 7.99
C TYR A 197 5.18 3.58 6.68
N LYS A 198 6.12 2.64 6.63
CA LYS A 198 6.85 2.19 5.43
C LYS A 198 7.08 0.68 5.49
N PHE A 199 7.44 0.10 4.36
CA PHE A 199 8.05 -1.23 4.33
C PHE A 199 9.57 -1.11 4.37
N GLU A 200 10.19 -1.87 5.28
CA GLU A 200 11.64 -2.06 5.34
C GLU A 200 11.96 -3.41 4.71
N LEU A 201 12.72 -3.38 3.61
CA LEU A 201 13.08 -4.57 2.85
C LEU A 201 14.57 -4.85 2.97
N LEU A 202 14.94 -6.11 3.25
CA LEU A 202 16.29 -6.61 3.12
C LEU A 202 16.46 -7.22 1.73
N THR A 203 17.36 -6.67 0.92
CA THR A 203 17.59 -7.14 -0.45
C THR A 203 18.48 -8.38 -0.49
N GLN A 204 18.59 -9.05 -1.65
CA GLN A 204 19.53 -10.16 -1.86
C GLN A 204 21.00 -9.75 -1.66
N SER A 205 21.32 -8.47 -1.82
CA SER A 205 22.67 -7.92 -1.53
C SER A 205 22.84 -7.43 -0.08
N TYR A 206 21.91 -7.77 0.81
CA TYR A 206 21.90 -7.34 2.22
C TYR A 206 21.84 -5.83 2.44
N GLN A 207 21.26 -5.09 1.51
CA GLN A 207 20.95 -3.68 1.69
C GLN A 207 19.56 -3.53 2.31
N LEU A 208 19.42 -2.60 3.27
CA LEU A 208 18.15 -2.20 3.79
C LEU A 208 17.56 -1.06 2.95
N LEU A 209 16.34 -1.25 2.47
CA LEU A 209 15.57 -0.25 1.75
C LEU A 209 14.35 0.13 2.57
N LEU A 210 14.06 1.43 2.65
CA LEU A 210 12.81 1.96 3.20
C LEU A 210 11.93 2.44 2.05
N LYS A 211 10.82 1.74 1.81
CA LYS A 211 9.91 1.98 0.69
C LYS A 211 8.54 2.44 1.19
N SER A 212 7.98 3.44 0.52
CA SER A 212 6.55 3.74 0.66
C SER A 212 5.74 2.58 0.10
N ASP A 213 4.55 2.40 0.62
CA ASP A 213 3.67 1.34 0.15
C ASP A 213 3.16 1.66 -1.28
N PRO A 214 3.35 0.76 -2.25
CA PRO A 214 2.82 0.93 -3.61
C PRO A 214 1.29 1.08 -3.66
N PHE A 215 0.58 0.53 -2.68
CA PHE A 215 -0.87 0.58 -2.52
C PHE A 215 -1.34 1.56 -1.44
N ALA A 216 -0.48 2.48 -0.98
CA ALA A 216 -0.88 3.47 0.02
C ALA A 216 -2.07 4.31 -0.45
N PHE A 217 -3.10 4.44 0.38
CA PHE A 217 -4.29 5.23 0.11
C PHE A 217 -4.16 6.70 0.56
N ALA A 218 -3.16 6.99 1.37
CA ALA A 218 -2.77 8.32 1.80
C ALA A 218 -1.28 8.39 2.08
N THR A 219 -0.72 9.59 2.05
CA THR A 219 0.69 9.85 2.28
C THR A 219 0.89 11.05 3.20
N GLU A 220 2.07 11.19 3.75
CA GLU A 220 2.50 12.46 4.35
C GLU A 220 2.59 13.56 3.31
N VAL A 221 2.53 14.80 3.79
CA VAL A 221 2.83 15.98 2.97
C VAL A 221 4.34 16.06 2.75
N ARG A 222 4.74 16.25 1.48
CA ARG A 222 6.16 16.44 1.13
C ARG A 222 6.83 17.55 1.97
N PRO A 223 8.12 17.46 2.29
CA PRO A 223 9.13 16.50 1.78
C PRO A 223 9.11 15.13 2.44
N SER A 224 8.24 14.90 3.43
CA SER A 224 8.05 13.57 4.02
C SER A 224 7.54 12.56 2.99
N THR A 225 7.84 11.28 3.21
CA THR A 225 7.62 10.23 2.20
C THR A 225 6.99 8.96 2.77
N ALA A 226 6.48 8.99 3.99
CA ALA A 226 5.79 7.82 4.54
C ALA A 226 4.36 7.70 3.99
N SER A 227 3.92 6.47 3.89
CA SER A 227 2.52 6.14 3.69
C SER A 227 1.74 6.38 4.98
N ARG A 228 0.45 6.70 4.88
CA ARG A 228 -0.44 6.82 6.04
C ARG A 228 -1.54 5.78 5.95
N ILE A 229 -1.85 5.17 7.07
CA ILE A 229 -2.97 4.25 7.19
C ILE A 229 -4.26 5.05 6.99
N GLN A 230 -5.07 4.66 6.01
CA GLN A 230 -6.30 5.34 5.63
C GLN A 230 -7.49 4.38 5.73
N GLU A 231 -8.56 4.86 6.35
CA GLU A 231 -9.85 4.17 6.39
C GLU A 231 -10.88 4.93 5.55
N PHE A 232 -11.64 4.23 4.71
CA PHE A 232 -12.64 4.85 3.82
C PHE A 232 -14.08 4.81 4.36
N SER A 233 -14.33 4.18 5.49
CA SER A 233 -15.67 3.94 6.04
C SER A 233 -16.38 5.20 6.52
N GLY A 234 -15.68 6.33 6.65
CA GLY A 234 -16.22 7.58 7.21
C GLY A 234 -16.90 8.52 6.22
N PHE A 235 -16.80 8.29 4.90
CA PHE A 235 -17.38 9.18 3.90
C PHE A 235 -18.73 8.67 3.38
N THR A 236 -19.73 9.54 3.35
CA THR A 236 -21.05 9.22 2.78
C THR A 236 -21.21 9.94 1.45
N TRP A 237 -21.42 9.19 0.39
CA TRP A 237 -21.73 9.71 -0.95
C TRP A 237 -23.17 10.15 -1.02
N GLU A 238 -23.44 11.22 -1.76
CA GLU A 238 -24.77 11.78 -2.03
C GLU A 238 -24.94 12.01 -3.55
N ASP A 239 -24.40 11.13 -4.35
CA ASP A 239 -24.27 11.26 -5.82
C ASP A 239 -25.05 10.18 -6.60
N GLU A 240 -25.96 9.43 -5.95
CA GLU A 240 -26.75 8.36 -6.57
C GLU A 240 -27.48 8.85 -7.82
N GLY A 241 -28.08 10.05 -7.78
CA GLY A 241 -28.80 10.63 -8.92
C GLY A 241 -27.89 10.93 -10.12
N TRP A 242 -26.61 11.24 -9.88
CA TRP A 242 -25.62 11.39 -10.93
C TRP A 242 -25.23 10.03 -11.52
N LEU A 243 -24.98 9.03 -10.68
CA LEU A 243 -24.60 7.68 -11.11
C LEU A 243 -25.71 7.05 -11.96
N GLU A 244 -26.98 7.17 -11.55
CA GLU A 244 -28.15 6.71 -12.33
C GLU A 244 -28.23 7.43 -13.69
N LYS A 245 -28.07 8.76 -13.71
CA LYS A 245 -28.04 9.52 -14.94
C LYS A 245 -26.89 9.09 -15.85
N ARG A 246 -25.69 8.87 -15.27
CA ARG A 246 -24.50 8.41 -16.01
C ARG A 246 -24.75 7.08 -16.69
N GLU A 247 -25.35 6.12 -16.00
CA GLU A 247 -25.67 4.80 -16.54
C GLU A 247 -26.68 4.84 -17.69
N GLN A 248 -27.67 5.74 -17.58
CA GLN A 248 -28.75 5.87 -18.58
C GLN A 248 -28.36 6.75 -19.78
N THR A 249 -27.27 7.50 -19.70
CA THR A 249 -26.85 8.44 -20.74
C THR A 249 -26.01 7.77 -21.80
N ASP A 250 -26.40 7.89 -23.08
CA ASP A 250 -25.53 7.57 -24.20
C ASP A 250 -24.55 8.72 -24.43
N TRP A 251 -23.40 8.64 -23.80
CA TRP A 251 -22.36 9.66 -23.85
C TRP A 251 -21.76 9.86 -25.25
N LEU A 252 -21.86 8.87 -26.15
CA LEU A 252 -21.37 8.99 -27.53
C LEU A 252 -22.26 9.93 -28.38
N SER A 253 -23.50 10.13 -27.96
CA SER A 253 -24.47 11.01 -28.64
C SER A 253 -24.65 12.37 -27.93
N GLN A 254 -23.98 12.60 -26.80
CA GLN A 254 -24.09 13.86 -26.05
C GLN A 254 -22.91 14.79 -26.34
N PRO A 255 -23.14 16.11 -26.37
CA PRO A 255 -22.03 17.08 -26.43
C PRO A 255 -21.26 17.07 -25.13
N LEU A 256 -19.94 16.92 -25.22
CA LEU A 256 -19.00 17.04 -24.10
C LEU A 256 -18.23 18.36 -24.22
N ASN A 257 -18.21 19.12 -23.12
CA ASN A 257 -17.39 20.31 -22.98
C ASN A 257 -16.56 20.15 -21.71
N ILE A 258 -15.25 19.88 -21.87
CA ILE A 258 -14.34 19.48 -20.80
C ILE A 258 -13.46 20.67 -20.42
N TYR A 259 -13.36 20.96 -19.12
CA TYR A 259 -12.41 21.92 -18.57
C TYR A 259 -11.23 21.19 -17.95
N GLU A 260 -10.09 21.20 -18.62
CA GLU A 260 -8.82 20.64 -18.13
C GLU A 260 -8.19 21.62 -17.13
N VAL A 261 -7.80 21.14 -15.95
CA VAL A 261 -7.29 21.99 -14.88
C VAL A 261 -6.23 21.32 -14.03
N HIS A 262 -5.13 22.04 -13.76
CA HIS A 262 -4.17 21.70 -12.71
C HIS A 262 -4.58 22.43 -11.44
N LEU A 263 -5.03 21.67 -10.42
CA LEU A 263 -5.58 22.23 -9.19
C LEU A 263 -4.61 23.17 -8.47
N GLY A 264 -3.32 22.84 -8.48
CA GLY A 264 -2.28 23.61 -7.78
C GLY A 264 -1.90 24.94 -8.47
N SER A 265 -2.25 25.15 -9.74
CA SER A 265 -1.95 26.38 -10.49
C SER A 265 -3.17 27.18 -10.87
N TRP A 266 -4.37 26.64 -10.70
CA TRP A 266 -5.61 27.33 -11.05
C TRP A 266 -5.83 28.60 -10.22
N LYS A 267 -5.66 28.50 -8.88
CA LYS A 267 -5.73 29.63 -7.94
C LYS A 267 -4.87 29.35 -6.72
N ARG A 268 -4.39 30.42 -6.09
CA ARG A 268 -3.60 30.40 -4.86
C ARG A 268 -4.20 31.35 -3.85
N VAL A 269 -3.77 31.26 -2.59
CA VAL A 269 -4.12 32.18 -1.50
C VAL A 269 -2.92 33.08 -1.21
N PRO A 270 -2.82 34.26 -1.85
CA PRO A 270 -1.64 35.15 -1.71
C PRO A 270 -1.45 35.63 -0.28
N GLU A 271 -2.53 35.85 0.46
CA GLU A 271 -2.54 36.36 1.84
C GLU A 271 -1.99 35.34 2.85
N GLU A 272 -1.89 34.05 2.44
CA GLU A 272 -1.43 32.94 3.27
C GLU A 272 -0.19 32.29 2.60
N GLU A 273 0.86 33.05 2.43
CA GLU A 273 2.15 32.61 1.85
C GLU A 273 1.99 31.94 0.45
N ASN A 274 1.00 32.37 -0.31
CA ASN A 274 0.70 31.83 -1.63
C ASN A 274 0.46 30.31 -1.64
N ARG A 275 -0.17 29.77 -0.57
CA ARG A 275 -0.50 28.33 -0.48
C ARG A 275 -1.47 27.88 -1.55
N PHE A 276 -1.53 26.58 -1.77
CA PHE A 276 -2.59 25.95 -2.57
C PHE A 276 -3.96 26.12 -1.90
N LEU A 277 -5.02 26.13 -2.71
CA LEU A 277 -6.36 25.84 -2.20
C LEU A 277 -6.45 24.36 -1.83
N ASN A 278 -7.16 24.05 -0.76
CA ASN A 278 -7.51 22.67 -0.45
C ASN A 278 -8.71 22.20 -1.29
N TYR A 279 -9.01 20.89 -1.28
CA TYR A 279 -10.10 20.32 -2.07
C TYR A 279 -11.46 20.94 -1.75
N ARG A 280 -11.73 21.34 -0.50
CA ARG A 280 -12.98 21.98 -0.11
C ARG A 280 -13.07 23.40 -0.66
N GLU A 281 -12.02 24.21 -0.55
CA GLU A 281 -11.94 25.54 -1.14
C GLU A 281 -12.07 25.48 -2.67
N LEU A 282 -11.45 24.48 -3.30
CA LEU A 282 -11.59 24.22 -4.73
C LEU A 282 -13.04 23.89 -5.10
N ALA A 283 -13.75 23.13 -4.28
CA ALA A 283 -15.17 22.85 -4.50
C ALA A 283 -16.02 24.12 -4.49
N GLU A 284 -15.76 25.05 -3.59
CA GLU A 284 -16.52 26.30 -3.48
C GLU A 284 -16.20 27.31 -4.58
N ASP A 285 -14.97 27.33 -5.09
CA ASP A 285 -14.53 28.32 -6.08
C ASP A 285 -14.59 27.79 -7.52
N LEU A 286 -14.04 26.59 -7.78
CA LEU A 286 -13.86 26.04 -9.13
C LEU A 286 -15.20 25.53 -9.72
N ILE A 287 -16.00 24.82 -8.94
CA ILE A 287 -17.24 24.21 -9.43
C ILE A 287 -18.22 25.29 -9.94
N PRO A 288 -18.52 26.36 -9.21
CA PRO A 288 -19.38 27.43 -9.72
C PRO A 288 -18.81 28.14 -10.97
N TYR A 289 -17.48 28.27 -11.05
CA TYR A 289 -16.83 28.84 -12.23
C TYR A 289 -17.08 27.98 -13.48
N VAL A 290 -16.78 26.68 -13.38
CA VAL A 290 -16.89 25.72 -14.48
C VAL A 290 -18.35 25.61 -14.98
N LYS A 291 -19.32 25.56 -14.05
CA LYS A 291 -20.76 25.59 -14.38
C LYS A 291 -21.17 26.84 -15.11
N ARG A 292 -20.78 28.01 -14.60
CA ARG A 292 -21.12 29.31 -15.23
C ARG A 292 -20.56 29.42 -16.65
N MET A 293 -19.38 28.79 -16.90
CA MET A 293 -18.76 28.74 -18.22
C MET A 293 -19.39 27.72 -19.16
N GLY A 294 -20.31 26.88 -18.68
CA GLY A 294 -21.06 25.90 -19.47
C GLY A 294 -20.31 24.61 -19.78
N TYR A 295 -19.31 24.26 -18.97
CA TYR A 295 -18.63 22.97 -19.07
C TYR A 295 -19.50 21.85 -18.49
N THR A 296 -19.32 20.64 -19.03
CA THR A 296 -20.01 19.42 -18.59
C THR A 296 -19.16 18.53 -17.70
N HIS A 297 -17.85 18.62 -17.85
CA HIS A 297 -16.87 17.80 -17.12
C HIS A 297 -15.65 18.63 -16.70
N LEU A 298 -15.05 18.22 -15.59
CA LEU A 298 -13.71 18.60 -15.18
C LEU A 298 -12.75 17.47 -15.57
N GLU A 299 -11.62 17.80 -16.18
CA GLU A 299 -10.48 16.92 -16.33
C GLU A 299 -9.37 17.42 -15.40
N LEU A 300 -9.10 16.64 -14.35
CA LEU A 300 -8.06 16.97 -13.37
C LEU A 300 -6.72 16.44 -13.86
N LEU A 301 -5.74 17.33 -14.10
CA LEU A 301 -4.36 16.91 -14.27
C LEU A 301 -3.95 16.00 -13.11
N PRO A 302 -2.89 15.18 -13.24
CA PRO A 302 -2.66 14.07 -12.32
C PRO A 302 -2.78 14.46 -10.85
N ILE A 303 -3.75 13.86 -10.17
CA ILE A 303 -4.04 14.09 -8.75
C ILE A 303 -3.43 13.01 -7.84
N ALA A 304 -2.80 11.99 -8.40
CA ALA A 304 -2.07 11.00 -7.64
C ALA A 304 -0.82 11.62 -6.97
N GLU A 305 -0.39 11.07 -5.83
CA GLU A 305 0.72 11.63 -5.06
C GLU A 305 2.03 11.59 -5.84
N HIS A 306 2.79 12.69 -5.75
CA HIS A 306 4.04 12.90 -6.49
C HIS A 306 5.00 13.80 -5.69
N PRO A 307 6.34 13.60 -5.78
CA PRO A 307 7.30 14.33 -4.97
C PRO A 307 7.57 15.76 -5.49
N PHE A 308 7.50 15.97 -6.81
CA PHE A 308 7.98 17.16 -7.49
C PHE A 308 6.84 17.99 -8.09
N ASP A 309 6.61 19.21 -7.58
CA ASP A 309 5.55 20.11 -8.08
C ASP A 309 5.69 20.47 -9.56
N GLY A 310 6.94 20.65 -10.03
CA GLY A 310 7.20 21.01 -11.40
C GLY A 310 6.83 19.93 -12.42
N SER A 311 6.55 18.71 -11.96
CA SER A 311 6.04 17.63 -12.82
C SER A 311 4.53 17.75 -13.11
N TRP A 312 3.82 18.63 -12.42
CA TRP A 312 2.35 18.76 -12.46
C TRP A 312 1.60 17.46 -12.15
N GLY A 313 2.27 16.54 -11.41
CA GLY A 313 1.73 15.23 -11.07
C GLY A 313 2.07 14.10 -12.05
N TYR A 314 2.77 14.37 -13.14
CA TYR A 314 3.16 13.33 -14.11
C TYR A 314 4.29 12.41 -13.63
N GLN A 315 4.91 12.68 -12.47
CA GLN A 315 5.90 11.80 -11.84
C GLN A 315 5.35 11.15 -10.58
N VAL A 316 4.41 10.22 -10.76
CA VAL A 316 3.64 9.59 -9.68
C VAL A 316 4.49 8.65 -8.83
N THR A 317 4.41 8.81 -7.51
CA THR A 317 4.99 7.87 -6.51
C THR A 317 3.93 7.14 -5.69
N GLY A 318 2.73 7.70 -5.52
CA GLY A 318 1.61 7.10 -4.79
C GLY A 318 0.39 6.93 -5.69
N TYR A 319 0.31 5.81 -6.38
CA TYR A 319 -0.72 5.54 -7.40
C TYR A 319 -2.14 5.48 -6.84
N PHE A 320 -2.31 5.01 -5.60
CA PHE A 320 -3.61 4.86 -4.94
C PHE A 320 -3.91 5.98 -3.94
N ALA A 321 -3.02 6.97 -3.80
CA ALA A 321 -3.21 8.09 -2.91
C ALA A 321 -3.47 9.37 -3.70
N PRO A 322 -4.53 10.13 -3.41
CA PRO A 322 -4.63 11.51 -3.87
C PRO A 322 -3.51 12.33 -3.25
N THR A 323 -3.01 13.31 -4.01
CA THR A 323 -1.92 14.15 -3.49
C THR A 323 -2.35 14.87 -2.21
N SER A 324 -1.52 14.71 -1.18
CA SER A 324 -1.70 15.34 0.13
C SER A 324 -1.60 16.88 0.14
N ARG A 325 -1.15 17.47 -0.98
CA ARG A 325 -1.03 18.93 -1.16
C ARG A 325 -2.32 19.69 -0.96
N PHE A 326 -3.43 19.09 -1.30
CA PHE A 326 -4.75 19.74 -1.31
C PHE A 326 -5.66 19.24 -0.19
N GLY A 327 -5.15 18.38 0.70
CA GLY A 327 -5.90 17.85 1.83
C GLY A 327 -5.97 16.32 1.88
N PRO A 328 -6.72 15.76 2.83
CA PRO A 328 -6.87 14.32 2.99
C PRO A 328 -7.77 13.70 1.90
N PRO A 329 -7.73 12.37 1.74
CA PRO A 329 -8.53 11.63 0.76
C PRO A 329 -10.03 11.94 0.78
N GLU A 330 -10.62 12.09 1.95
CA GLU A 330 -12.05 12.39 2.12
C GLU A 330 -12.43 13.75 1.55
N ASP A 331 -11.50 14.70 1.53
CA ASP A 331 -11.76 16.03 0.95
C ASP A 331 -11.79 15.99 -0.58
N LEU A 332 -11.02 15.08 -1.23
CA LEU A 332 -11.18 14.81 -2.65
C LEU A 332 -12.52 14.11 -2.94
N MET A 333 -12.93 13.16 -2.10
CA MET A 333 -14.27 12.55 -2.20
C MET A 333 -15.36 13.62 -2.10
N TYR A 334 -15.23 14.53 -1.15
CA TYR A 334 -16.15 15.67 -1.01
C TYR A 334 -16.17 16.52 -2.29
N PHE A 335 -15.01 16.83 -2.86
CA PHE A 335 -14.91 17.62 -4.10
C PHE A 335 -15.66 16.93 -5.25
N ILE A 336 -15.43 15.63 -5.46
CA ILE A 336 -16.08 14.86 -6.54
C ILE A 336 -17.58 14.74 -6.28
N ASN A 337 -18.00 14.44 -5.05
CA ASN A 337 -19.40 14.38 -4.65
C ASN A 337 -20.13 15.73 -4.95
N ARG A 338 -19.47 16.86 -4.68
CA ARG A 338 -19.98 18.18 -5.01
C ARG A 338 -20.10 18.40 -6.52
N CYS A 339 -19.12 17.95 -7.32
CA CYS A 339 -19.21 17.98 -8.78
C CYS A 339 -20.45 17.25 -9.28
N HIS A 340 -20.66 16.02 -8.84
CA HIS A 340 -21.78 15.17 -9.24
C HIS A 340 -23.15 15.79 -8.85
N ARG A 341 -23.27 16.29 -7.63
CA ARG A 341 -24.49 16.99 -7.17
C ARG A 341 -24.81 18.23 -8.00
N GLU A 342 -23.79 18.87 -8.55
CA GLU A 342 -23.94 20.01 -9.45
C GLU A 342 -24.07 19.62 -10.94
N GLY A 343 -24.09 18.31 -11.24
CA GLY A 343 -24.26 17.78 -12.59
C GLY A 343 -23.01 17.88 -13.47
N LEU A 344 -21.81 17.91 -12.84
CA LEU A 344 -20.50 17.90 -13.50
C LEU A 344 -19.85 16.52 -13.35
N GLY A 345 -19.41 15.93 -14.46
CA GLY A 345 -18.56 14.74 -14.42
C GLY A 345 -17.10 15.08 -14.09
N VAL A 346 -16.38 14.10 -13.57
CA VAL A 346 -14.97 14.22 -13.20
C VAL A 346 -14.13 13.17 -13.93
N ILE A 347 -13.17 13.62 -14.70
CA ILE A 347 -12.17 12.82 -15.40
C ILE A 347 -10.84 13.06 -14.69
N ILE A 348 -10.04 12.02 -14.49
CA ILE A 348 -8.67 12.19 -13.99
C ILE A 348 -7.66 11.85 -15.06
N ASP A 349 -6.54 12.57 -15.05
CA ASP A 349 -5.38 12.24 -15.86
C ASP A 349 -4.60 11.12 -15.16
N TRP A 350 -4.55 9.96 -15.80
CA TRP A 350 -3.94 8.73 -15.28
C TRP A 350 -2.62 8.45 -15.99
N VAL A 351 -1.55 8.22 -15.21
CA VAL A 351 -0.18 8.10 -15.69
C VAL A 351 0.34 6.65 -15.57
N PRO A 352 -0.14 5.68 -16.36
CA PRO A 352 0.31 4.29 -16.29
C PRO A 352 1.59 4.03 -17.11
N GLY A 353 2.11 5.05 -17.79
CA GLY A 353 3.23 4.93 -18.73
C GLY A 353 4.59 4.81 -18.03
N HIS A 354 4.78 5.54 -16.96
CA HIS A 354 6.09 5.68 -16.32
C HIS A 354 5.99 6.16 -14.87
N PHE A 355 7.10 6.11 -14.14
CA PHE A 355 7.23 6.60 -12.77
C PHE A 355 8.64 7.14 -12.49
N PRO A 356 8.83 8.02 -11.49
CA PRO A 356 10.13 8.62 -11.18
C PRO A 356 11.08 7.62 -10.49
N LYS A 357 12.36 8.00 -10.43
CA LYS A 357 13.44 7.20 -9.82
C LYS A 357 13.62 7.42 -8.32
N ASP A 358 12.68 8.06 -7.67
CA ASP A 358 12.75 8.37 -6.24
C ASP A 358 12.94 7.10 -5.41
N ALA A 359 13.93 7.11 -4.52
CA ALA A 359 14.36 5.92 -3.79
C ALA A 359 13.27 5.31 -2.89
N HIS A 360 12.32 6.12 -2.42
CA HIS A 360 11.20 5.67 -1.60
C HIS A 360 10.06 5.06 -2.43
N GLY A 361 10.01 5.33 -3.75
CA GLY A 361 8.96 4.87 -4.65
C GLY A 361 9.20 3.48 -5.25
N LEU A 362 8.64 3.26 -6.45
CA LEU A 362 8.63 1.95 -7.11
C LEU A 362 9.97 1.52 -7.70
N ALA A 363 10.89 2.47 -7.99
CA ALA A 363 12.17 2.18 -8.61
C ALA A 363 12.98 1.17 -7.78
N GLN A 364 13.38 0.06 -8.38
CA GLN A 364 14.11 -1.03 -7.70
C GLN A 364 13.48 -1.39 -6.35
N PHE A 365 12.18 -1.65 -6.34
CA PHE A 365 11.38 -1.72 -5.13
C PHE A 365 11.91 -2.72 -4.09
N ASP A 366 12.25 -3.92 -4.52
CA ASP A 366 12.82 -4.97 -3.67
C ASP A 366 14.34 -5.17 -3.88
N GLY A 367 15.01 -4.15 -4.42
CA GLY A 367 16.41 -4.20 -4.81
C GLY A 367 16.64 -4.73 -6.23
N THR A 368 15.57 -5.03 -6.96
CA THR A 368 15.58 -5.46 -8.36
C THR A 368 14.67 -4.58 -9.21
N THR A 369 14.74 -4.71 -10.53
CA THR A 369 13.84 -4.07 -11.49
C THR A 369 12.47 -4.79 -11.43
N LEU A 370 11.70 -4.52 -10.36
CA LEU A 370 10.45 -5.21 -10.07
C LEU A 370 9.29 -4.70 -10.93
N TYR A 371 9.03 -3.41 -10.89
CA TYR A 371 7.96 -2.75 -11.65
C TYR A 371 8.42 -2.32 -13.04
N GLU A 372 9.69 -2.00 -13.21
CA GLU A 372 10.31 -1.56 -14.45
C GLU A 372 10.96 -2.70 -15.24
N HIS A 373 11.30 -2.42 -16.50
CA HIS A 373 12.11 -3.33 -17.31
C HIS A 373 13.58 -3.33 -16.88
N GLU A 374 14.21 -4.51 -16.85
CA GLU A 374 15.62 -4.68 -16.56
C GLU A 374 16.52 -4.03 -17.65
N ASP A 375 16.14 -4.17 -18.92
CA ASP A 375 16.88 -3.55 -20.04
C ASP A 375 16.60 -2.04 -20.07
N PRO A 376 17.59 -1.16 -19.82
CA PRO A 376 17.37 0.30 -19.79
C PRO A 376 16.85 0.88 -21.10
N ARG A 377 17.05 0.16 -22.23
CA ARG A 377 16.53 0.60 -23.53
C ARG A 377 15.00 0.50 -23.61
N LYS A 378 14.40 -0.36 -22.77
CA LYS A 378 12.96 -0.55 -22.65
C LYS A 378 12.40 0.03 -21.35
N GLY A 379 13.25 0.17 -20.34
CA GLY A 379 12.86 0.51 -18.97
C GLY A 379 13.07 1.96 -18.59
N GLU A 380 13.62 2.81 -19.47
CA GLU A 380 13.91 4.20 -19.12
C GLU A 380 13.56 5.19 -20.25
N HIS A 381 12.84 6.26 -19.86
CA HIS A 381 12.69 7.48 -20.64
C HIS A 381 13.83 8.45 -20.29
N LYS A 382 14.88 8.48 -21.11
CA LYS A 382 16.05 9.32 -20.87
C LYS A 382 15.74 10.81 -20.84
N GLU A 383 14.80 11.26 -21.67
CA GLU A 383 14.40 12.66 -21.78
C GLU A 383 13.63 13.14 -20.54
N TRP A 384 12.83 12.27 -19.94
CA TRP A 384 12.02 12.58 -18.76
C TRP A 384 12.69 12.16 -17.45
N GLY A 385 13.75 11.33 -17.51
CA GLY A 385 14.43 10.78 -16.34
C GLY A 385 13.59 9.76 -15.57
N THR A 386 12.56 9.18 -16.18
CA THR A 386 11.60 8.27 -15.57
C THR A 386 11.81 6.82 -16.01
N LEU A 387 11.29 5.87 -15.23
CA LEU A 387 11.27 4.44 -15.54
C LEU A 387 9.95 4.05 -16.21
N ILE A 388 9.98 3.02 -17.04
CA ILE A 388 8.83 2.50 -17.78
C ILE A 388 8.38 1.19 -17.14
N PHE A 389 7.08 1.05 -16.89
CA PHE A 389 6.49 -0.18 -16.36
C PHE A 389 6.75 -1.39 -17.27
N ASN A 390 7.04 -2.53 -16.64
CA ASN A 390 7.15 -3.80 -17.33
C ASN A 390 5.77 -4.46 -17.51
N TYR A 391 5.04 -4.04 -18.54
CA TYR A 391 3.70 -4.58 -18.86
C TYR A 391 3.69 -6.08 -19.21
N GLY A 392 4.86 -6.68 -19.44
CA GLY A 392 5.00 -8.12 -19.63
C GLY A 392 4.75 -8.92 -18.37
N ARG A 393 4.94 -8.31 -17.18
CA ARG A 393 4.66 -8.95 -15.89
C ARG A 393 3.18 -8.94 -15.56
N HIS A 394 2.65 -10.09 -15.17
CA HIS A 394 1.26 -10.25 -14.75
C HIS A 394 0.91 -9.37 -13.55
N GLU A 395 1.81 -9.29 -12.61
CA GLU A 395 1.68 -8.54 -11.35
C GLU A 395 1.63 -7.03 -11.61
N VAL A 396 2.47 -6.53 -12.52
CA VAL A 396 2.46 -5.10 -12.91
C VAL A 396 1.17 -4.73 -13.61
N ARG A 397 0.64 -5.62 -14.48
CA ARG A 397 -0.67 -5.40 -15.10
C ARG A 397 -1.80 -5.40 -14.07
N ASN A 398 -1.75 -6.33 -13.09
CA ASN A 398 -2.69 -6.33 -11.97
C ASN A 398 -2.64 -5.01 -11.20
N PHE A 399 -1.44 -4.52 -10.88
CA PHE A 399 -1.24 -3.25 -10.19
C PHE A 399 -1.92 -2.10 -10.94
N LEU A 400 -1.65 -1.94 -12.24
CA LEU A 400 -2.19 -0.85 -13.05
C LEU A 400 -3.71 -0.96 -13.26
N ILE A 401 -4.23 -2.18 -13.55
CA ILE A 401 -5.67 -2.39 -13.71
C ILE A 401 -6.40 -2.13 -12.40
N SER A 402 -5.88 -2.67 -11.29
CA SER A 402 -6.45 -2.44 -9.96
C SER A 402 -6.43 -0.97 -9.58
N ASN A 403 -5.38 -0.23 -9.98
CA ASN A 403 -5.30 1.20 -9.75
C ASN A 403 -6.39 1.98 -10.51
N ALA A 404 -6.60 1.69 -11.79
CA ALA A 404 -7.68 2.34 -12.52
C ALA A 404 -9.06 2.05 -11.89
N LEU A 405 -9.33 0.79 -11.54
CA LEU A 405 -10.59 0.41 -10.89
C LEU A 405 -10.78 1.08 -9.53
N PHE A 406 -9.70 1.19 -8.75
CA PHE A 406 -9.72 1.89 -7.45
C PHE A 406 -10.27 3.33 -7.57
N TRP A 407 -9.82 4.10 -8.54
CA TRP A 407 -10.29 5.46 -8.75
C TRP A 407 -11.78 5.50 -9.10
N PHE A 408 -12.27 4.56 -9.94
CA PHE A 408 -13.70 4.45 -10.23
C PHE A 408 -14.54 4.03 -9.02
N GLU A 409 -14.06 3.09 -8.21
CA GLU A 409 -14.84 2.50 -7.10
C GLU A 409 -14.81 3.34 -5.83
N LYS A 410 -13.64 3.89 -5.47
CA LYS A 410 -13.49 4.62 -4.21
C LYS A 410 -13.74 6.12 -4.37
N TYR A 411 -13.50 6.67 -5.56
CA TYR A 411 -13.66 8.11 -5.83
C TYR A 411 -14.78 8.44 -6.82
N HIS A 412 -15.50 7.45 -7.32
CA HIS A 412 -16.64 7.61 -8.24
C HIS A 412 -16.34 8.42 -9.51
N ILE A 413 -15.06 8.49 -9.94
CA ILE A 413 -14.72 9.24 -11.15
C ILE A 413 -15.51 8.74 -12.38
N ASP A 414 -15.72 9.60 -13.37
CA ASP A 414 -16.51 9.29 -14.57
C ASP A 414 -15.68 8.83 -15.74
N GLY A 415 -14.40 9.15 -15.74
CA GLY A 415 -13.49 8.77 -16.82
C GLY A 415 -12.03 8.93 -16.44
N ILE A 416 -11.18 8.37 -17.29
CA ILE A 416 -9.73 8.53 -17.22
C ILE A 416 -9.21 9.02 -18.58
N ARG A 417 -8.32 10.00 -18.55
CA ARG A 417 -7.45 10.34 -19.67
C ARG A 417 -6.14 9.60 -19.45
N VAL A 418 -5.70 8.82 -20.41
CA VAL A 418 -4.49 8.01 -20.30
C VAL A 418 -3.30 8.78 -20.86
N ASP A 419 -2.35 9.10 -19.96
CA ASP A 419 -1.12 9.78 -20.36
C ASP A 419 -0.10 8.82 -20.99
N ALA A 420 0.73 9.36 -21.90
CA ALA A 420 1.88 8.68 -22.49
C ALA A 420 1.58 7.31 -23.12
N VAL A 421 0.43 7.16 -23.80
CA VAL A 421 -0.02 5.90 -24.41
C VAL A 421 1.04 5.29 -25.34
N ALA A 422 1.81 6.10 -26.05
CA ALA A 422 2.90 5.63 -26.90
C ALA A 422 3.94 4.80 -26.11
N SER A 423 4.21 5.15 -24.85
CA SER A 423 5.13 4.42 -23.97
C SER A 423 4.62 3.03 -23.58
N MET A 424 3.30 2.83 -23.63
CA MET A 424 2.66 1.55 -23.36
C MET A 424 2.65 0.63 -24.59
N LEU A 425 2.57 1.20 -25.78
CA LEU A 425 2.45 0.48 -27.05
C LEU A 425 3.81 0.15 -27.67
N TYR A 426 4.81 1.02 -27.48
CA TYR A 426 6.14 0.92 -28.07
C TYR A 426 7.22 0.74 -27.00
N LEU A 427 7.60 -0.50 -26.74
CA LEU A 427 8.52 -0.90 -25.65
C LEU A 427 10.01 -0.72 -25.97
N CYS A 428 10.40 0.00 -27.03
CA CYS A 428 11.79 0.19 -27.39
C CYS A 428 12.04 1.62 -27.88
N LEU A 429 13.01 2.31 -27.28
CA LEU A 429 13.46 3.64 -27.68
C LEU A 429 13.88 3.73 -29.17
N LEU A 430 14.31 2.62 -29.76
CA LEU A 430 14.57 2.55 -31.20
C LEU A 430 13.32 2.76 -32.06
N TYR A 431 12.13 2.51 -31.51
CA TYR A 431 10.84 2.77 -32.16
C TYR A 431 10.24 4.11 -31.79
N THR A 432 10.68 4.74 -30.69
CA THR A 432 10.22 6.07 -30.26
C THR A 432 11.05 7.20 -30.87
N SER A 433 12.26 6.93 -31.37
CA SER A 433 12.98 7.86 -32.26
C SER A 433 12.34 7.75 -33.65
N PRO A 434 11.64 8.79 -34.13
CA PRO A 434 11.02 8.71 -35.43
C PRO A 434 12.09 8.41 -36.47
N SER A 435 12.00 7.24 -37.11
CA SER A 435 12.81 6.97 -38.29
C SER A 435 12.41 7.98 -39.39
N PRO A 436 13.28 8.29 -40.33
CA PRO A 436 12.89 9.13 -41.47
C PRO A 436 11.65 8.62 -42.21
N ARG A 437 11.32 7.33 -42.13
CA ARG A 437 10.10 6.71 -42.66
C ARG A 437 8.86 6.99 -41.78
N ASP A 438 9.00 7.11 -40.48
CA ASP A 438 7.89 7.37 -39.56
C ASP A 438 7.45 8.83 -39.62
N ARG A 439 8.37 9.76 -39.93
CA ARG A 439 8.05 11.16 -40.19
C ARG A 439 7.10 11.36 -41.38
N GLN A 440 7.05 10.44 -42.34
CA GLN A 440 6.11 10.50 -43.46
C GLN A 440 4.71 9.95 -43.07
N LYS A 441 4.60 9.08 -42.06
CA LYS A 441 3.32 8.51 -41.63
C LYS A 441 2.62 9.32 -40.55
N SER A 442 3.35 10.18 -39.82
CA SER A 442 2.80 11.01 -38.73
C SER A 442 2.30 12.39 -39.20
N ARG A 443 2.29 12.66 -40.47
CA ARG A 443 1.56 13.81 -41.03
C ARG A 443 0.07 13.45 -41.08
N MET A 444 -0.60 13.53 -39.97
CA MET A 444 -2.05 13.77 -39.99
C MET A 444 -2.25 15.13 -40.66
N PRO A 445 -3.17 15.25 -41.63
CA PRO A 445 -3.49 16.55 -42.20
C PRO A 445 -4.01 17.46 -41.08
N ALA A 446 -3.45 18.66 -40.98
CA ALA A 446 -3.95 19.69 -40.11
C ALA A 446 -5.25 20.28 -40.67
N SER A 447 -6.25 19.41 -40.89
CA SER A 447 -7.60 19.83 -41.27
C SER A 447 -8.53 18.63 -41.23
N ALA A 448 -9.16 18.43 -40.12
CA ALA A 448 -10.53 17.97 -40.02
C ALA A 448 -11.06 18.41 -38.65
#